data_0d6a4eff7c2d2d80c1e7f96396413390
#
_entry.id   0d6a4eff7c2d2d80c1e7f96396413390
#
_cell.length_a   1.000
_cell.length_b   1.000
_cell.length_c   1.000
_cell.angle_alpha   90.00
_cell.angle_beta   90.00
_cell.angle_gamma   90.00
#
_symmetry.space_group_name_H-M   'P 1'
#
loop_
_entity.id
_entity.type
_entity.pdbx_description
1 polymer ?
#
loop_
_entity_poly.entity_id
_entity_poly.type
_entity_poly.pdbx_seq_one_letter_code
_entity_poly.pdbx_strand_id
1 'polypeptide(L)'
;ILLDTNYRCGRYIVEASLNLISHNRERFDKKIIAASKSKAPVTFADFENRRDENIFLIRDIDKKIKAGAVFSDFAVLFRTNTQPRQLIEQLMSYNIPFKTKDNIPNIYEHWIARDLFTYQRIAGGSRDRADFLQIMNRPKRYLSRDSLCDATVAFDEWIKLFDEKPWIAER
;
A
#
# COMPACT_ATOMS: atom_id res chain seq x y z
N ILE A 1 1.13 28.23 -23.91
CA ILE A 1 0.20 28.84 -22.96
C ILE A 1 0.77 28.62 -21.58
N LEU A 2 0.97 29.71 -20.81
CA LEU A 2 1.47 29.67 -19.45
C LEU A 2 0.28 29.77 -18.49
N LEU A 3 0.05 28.73 -17.70
CA LEU A 3 -0.94 28.73 -16.62
C LEU A 3 -0.23 29.04 -15.31
N ASP A 4 -0.27 30.29 -14.88
CA ASP A 4 0.47 30.84 -13.75
C ASP A 4 -0.41 31.09 -12.52
N THR A 5 -1.73 30.97 -12.65
CA THR A 5 -2.65 31.23 -11.56
C THR A 5 -3.31 29.93 -11.07
N ASN A 6 -3.16 29.67 -9.75
CA ASN A 6 -3.80 28.55 -9.07
C ASN A 6 -5.06 29.02 -8.37
N TYR A 7 -6.22 28.55 -8.82
CA TYR A 7 -7.53 28.90 -8.27
C TYR A 7 -8.03 27.97 -7.16
N ARG A 8 -7.32 26.86 -6.91
CA ARG A 8 -7.75 25.84 -5.93
C ARG A 8 -7.12 26.03 -4.55
N CYS A 9 -5.80 26.22 -4.52
CA CYS A 9 -5.04 26.18 -3.27
C CYS A 9 -4.84 27.56 -2.68
N GLY A 10 -4.81 27.63 -1.35
CA GLY A 10 -4.39 28.82 -0.64
C GLY A 10 -2.90 29.13 -0.84
N ARG A 11 -2.53 30.37 -0.52
CA ARG A 11 -1.18 30.90 -0.75
C ARG A 11 -0.08 30.01 -0.13
N TYR A 12 -0.25 29.61 1.13
CA TYR A 12 0.77 28.81 1.84
C TYR A 12 0.99 27.43 1.22
N ILE A 13 -0.06 26.80 0.66
CA ILE A 13 0.06 25.52 -0.03
C ILE A 13 0.84 25.71 -1.34
N VAL A 14 0.55 26.76 -2.09
CA VAL A 14 1.26 27.08 -3.33
C VAL A 14 2.72 27.36 -3.05
N GLU A 15 3.03 28.18 -2.04
CA GLU A 15 4.41 28.49 -1.64
C GLU A 15 5.19 27.25 -1.19
N ALA A 16 4.57 26.40 -0.35
CA ALA A 16 5.18 25.15 0.10
C ALA A 16 5.46 24.20 -1.08
N SER A 17 4.52 24.09 -2.02
CA SER A 17 4.68 23.27 -3.22
C SER A 17 5.77 23.77 -4.14
N LEU A 18 5.86 25.10 -4.33
CA LEU A 18 6.94 25.72 -5.12
C LEU A 18 8.31 25.52 -4.47
N ASN A 19 8.37 25.63 -3.15
CA ASN A 19 9.59 25.39 -2.39
C ASN A 19 10.04 23.92 -2.52
N LEU A 20 9.13 22.96 -2.39
CA LEU A 20 9.43 21.55 -2.56
C LEU A 20 9.96 21.25 -3.97
N ILE A 21 9.28 21.72 -5.00
CA ILE A 21 9.67 21.44 -6.39
C ILE A 21 10.95 22.19 -6.80
N SER A 22 11.33 23.25 -6.09
CA SER A 22 12.57 24.02 -6.38
C SER A 22 13.84 23.18 -6.25
N HIS A 23 13.81 22.09 -5.50
CA HIS A 23 14.92 21.15 -5.35
C HIS A 23 15.17 20.29 -6.60
N ASN A 24 14.21 20.20 -7.51
CA ASN A 24 14.39 19.48 -8.78
C ASN A 24 15.20 20.35 -9.76
N ARG A 25 16.30 19.79 -10.28
CA ARG A 25 17.19 20.49 -11.22
C ARG A 25 16.61 20.57 -12.64
N GLU A 26 15.92 19.53 -13.08
CA GLU A 26 15.29 19.46 -14.40
C GLU A 26 13.81 19.86 -14.29
N ARG A 27 13.53 21.18 -14.36
CA ARG A 27 12.17 21.72 -14.31
C ARG A 27 12.07 23.01 -15.11
N PHE A 28 10.86 23.32 -15.56
CA PHE A 28 10.57 24.66 -16.08
C PHE A 28 10.36 25.62 -14.90
N ASP A 29 11.06 26.73 -14.91
CA ASP A 29 10.82 27.77 -13.93
C ASP A 29 9.47 28.45 -14.18
N LYS A 30 8.57 28.27 -13.22
CA LYS A 30 7.21 28.78 -13.28
C LYS A 30 6.86 29.49 -11.99
N LYS A 31 6.47 30.74 -12.11
CA LYS A 31 5.89 31.50 -11.00
C LYS A 31 4.39 31.21 -10.95
N ILE A 32 3.94 30.53 -9.88
CA ILE A 32 2.52 30.25 -9.67
C ILE A 32 2.01 31.16 -8.58
N ILE A 33 0.89 31.83 -8.84
CA ILE A 33 0.24 32.74 -7.90
C ILE A 33 -1.08 32.11 -7.44
N ALA A 34 -1.34 32.12 -6.13
CA ALA A 34 -2.62 31.67 -5.59
C ALA A 34 -3.68 32.77 -5.75
N ALA A 35 -4.78 32.44 -6.43
CA ALA A 35 -5.96 33.32 -6.49
C ALA A 35 -6.80 33.26 -5.20
N SER A 36 -6.74 32.14 -4.49
CA SER A 36 -7.47 31.94 -3.24
C SER A 36 -6.92 32.84 -2.11
N LYS A 37 -7.82 33.49 -1.40
CA LYS A 37 -7.49 34.31 -0.22
C LYS A 37 -7.30 33.49 1.08
N SER A 38 -7.44 32.17 1.01
CA SER A 38 -7.24 31.29 2.16
C SER A 38 -5.82 31.44 2.72
N LYS A 39 -5.75 31.64 4.03
CA LYS A 39 -4.51 31.74 4.80
C LYS A 39 -4.29 30.55 5.72
N ALA A 40 -4.92 29.40 5.42
CA ALA A 40 -4.72 28.18 6.20
C ALA A 40 -3.25 27.73 6.11
N PRO A 41 -2.53 27.60 7.23
CA PRO A 41 -1.12 27.20 7.22
C PRO A 41 -0.97 25.76 6.82
N VAL A 42 0.20 25.44 6.22
CA VAL A 42 0.65 24.05 6.08
C VAL A 42 1.29 23.66 7.41
N THR A 43 0.77 22.61 8.03
CA THR A 43 1.30 22.09 9.29
C THR A 43 2.06 20.80 9.01
N PHE A 44 3.25 20.67 9.56
CA PHE A 44 4.04 19.45 9.56
C PHE A 44 4.01 18.85 10.97
N ALA A 45 3.79 17.54 11.06
CA ALA A 45 3.84 16.79 12.30
C ALA A 45 4.55 15.47 12.05
N ASP A 46 5.40 15.07 12.97
CA ASP A 46 6.14 13.81 12.94
C ASP A 46 5.74 12.93 14.13
N PHE A 47 5.68 11.62 13.93
CA PHE A 47 5.20 10.67 14.91
C PHE A 47 6.12 9.45 14.95
N GLU A 48 6.35 8.90 16.12
CA GLU A 48 7.17 7.69 16.30
C GLU A 48 6.51 6.45 15.68
N ASN A 49 5.19 6.41 15.65
CA ASN A 49 4.44 5.28 15.11
C ASN A 49 3.11 5.71 14.47
N ARG A 50 2.57 4.83 13.63
CA ARG A 50 1.32 5.08 12.89
C ARG A 50 0.09 5.21 13.79
N ARG A 51 0.11 4.60 14.96
CA ARG A 51 -1.02 4.67 15.89
C ARG A 51 -1.19 6.10 16.40
N ASP A 52 -0.10 6.74 16.76
CA ASP A 52 -0.12 8.11 17.28
C ASP A 52 -0.48 9.10 16.17
N GLU A 53 0.04 8.91 14.96
CA GLU A 53 -0.36 9.65 13.76
C GLU A 53 -1.88 9.56 13.55
N ASN A 54 -2.45 8.36 13.54
CA ASN A 54 -3.88 8.16 13.33
C ASN A 54 -4.73 8.76 14.45
N ILE A 55 -4.31 8.64 15.71
CA ILE A 55 -4.99 9.26 16.86
C ILE A 55 -4.97 10.78 16.72
N PHE A 56 -3.86 11.35 16.30
CA PHE A 56 -3.75 12.79 16.06
C PHE A 56 -4.74 13.24 14.97
N LEU A 57 -4.79 12.52 13.84
CA LEU A 57 -5.73 12.81 12.76
C LEU A 57 -7.19 12.76 13.24
N ILE A 58 -7.56 11.74 14.00
CA ILE A 58 -8.91 11.58 14.52
C ILE A 58 -9.27 12.73 15.45
N ARG A 59 -8.35 13.11 16.33
CA ARG A 59 -8.56 14.25 17.27
C ARG A 59 -8.67 15.57 16.52
N ASP A 60 -7.88 15.78 15.47
CA ASP A 60 -7.94 17.00 14.67
C ASP A 60 -9.26 17.10 13.91
N ILE A 61 -9.74 15.97 13.33
CA ILE A 61 -11.04 15.89 12.70
C ILE A 61 -12.15 16.21 13.72
N ASP A 62 -12.18 15.56 14.87
CA ASP A 62 -13.18 15.79 15.91
C ASP A 62 -13.20 17.25 16.38
N LYS A 63 -12.02 17.83 16.60
CA LYS A 63 -11.90 19.25 16.97
C LYS A 63 -12.49 20.18 15.91
N LYS A 64 -12.25 19.91 14.63
CA LYS A 64 -12.74 20.74 13.52
C LYS A 64 -14.24 20.54 13.31
N ILE A 65 -14.77 19.33 13.47
CA ILE A 65 -16.21 19.05 13.45
C ILE A 65 -16.92 19.83 14.55
N LYS A 66 -16.38 19.82 15.76
CA LYS A 66 -16.92 20.64 16.88
C LYS A 66 -16.88 22.16 16.61
N ALA A 67 -15.96 22.58 15.74
CA ALA A 67 -15.85 23.97 15.30
C ALA A 67 -16.75 24.31 14.08
N GLY A 68 -17.59 23.37 13.62
CA GLY A 68 -18.57 23.58 12.56
C GLY A 68 -18.17 23.06 11.17
N ALA A 69 -17.05 22.33 11.04
CA ALA A 69 -16.72 21.63 9.80
C ALA A 69 -17.63 20.40 9.60
N VAL A 70 -17.73 19.92 8.36
CA VAL A 70 -18.46 18.69 8.03
C VAL A 70 -17.49 17.61 7.57
N PHE A 71 -17.84 16.33 7.71
CA PHE A 71 -16.94 15.23 7.36
C PHE A 71 -16.46 15.23 5.90
N SER A 72 -17.25 15.76 4.98
CA SER A 72 -16.86 15.91 3.57
C SER A 72 -15.76 16.95 3.32
N ASP A 73 -15.42 17.78 4.32
CA ASP A 73 -14.35 18.77 4.18
C ASP A 73 -12.94 18.16 4.36
N PHE A 74 -12.89 16.90 4.80
CA PHE A 74 -11.62 16.22 5.08
C PHE A 74 -11.26 15.24 3.97
N ALA A 75 -9.97 15.23 3.62
CA ALA A 75 -9.41 14.21 2.77
C ALA A 75 -8.05 13.77 3.33
N VAL A 76 -7.83 12.46 3.40
CA VAL A 76 -6.54 11.87 3.79
C VAL A 76 -5.93 11.18 2.58
N LEU A 77 -4.69 11.54 2.26
CA LEU A 77 -3.96 11.00 1.10
C LEU A 77 -2.85 10.08 1.59
N PHE A 78 -2.71 8.95 0.93
CA PHE A 78 -1.70 7.94 1.24
C PHE A 78 -0.81 7.66 0.04
N ARG A 79 0.43 7.26 0.30
CA ARG A 79 1.37 6.85 -0.72
C ARG A 79 1.03 5.48 -1.32
N THR A 80 0.54 4.54 -0.51
CA THR A 80 0.24 3.16 -0.90
C THR A 80 -1.12 2.72 -0.41
N ASN A 81 -1.76 1.79 -1.11
CA ASN A 81 -3.09 1.27 -0.78
C ASN A 81 -3.15 0.45 0.52
N THR A 82 -2.01 0.10 1.09
CA THR A 82 -1.94 -0.64 2.36
C THR A 82 -1.90 0.26 3.58
N GLN A 83 -1.49 1.52 3.42
CA GLN A 83 -1.36 2.47 4.53
C GLN A 83 -2.69 2.82 5.22
N PRO A 84 -3.82 3.02 4.52
CA PRO A 84 -5.06 3.49 5.15
C PRO A 84 -5.71 2.49 6.10
N ARG A 85 -5.35 1.22 6.05
CA ARG A 85 -6.04 0.15 6.78
C ARG A 85 -6.18 0.43 8.28
N GLN A 86 -5.09 0.77 8.95
CA GLN A 86 -5.10 1.06 10.38
C GLN A 86 -5.95 2.28 10.72
N LEU A 87 -5.90 3.33 9.89
CA LEU A 87 -6.75 4.50 10.07
C LEU A 87 -8.23 4.14 9.91
N ILE A 88 -8.57 3.32 8.91
CA ILE A 88 -9.94 2.88 8.67
C ILE A 88 -10.48 2.07 9.86
N GLU A 89 -9.71 1.13 10.39
CA GLU A 89 -10.07 0.36 11.58
C GLU A 89 -10.36 1.29 12.78
N GLN A 90 -9.57 2.34 12.95
CA GLN A 90 -9.79 3.33 14.00
C GLN A 90 -10.99 4.23 13.71
N LEU A 91 -11.16 4.72 12.48
CA LEU A 91 -12.35 5.50 12.11
C LEU A 91 -13.64 4.72 12.37
N MET A 92 -13.65 3.42 12.06
CA MET A 92 -14.78 2.53 12.37
C MET A 92 -15.00 2.40 13.89
N SER A 93 -13.94 2.23 14.68
CA SER A 93 -14.05 2.12 16.15
C SER A 93 -14.54 3.39 16.82
N TYR A 94 -14.28 4.55 16.21
CA TYR A 94 -14.79 5.85 16.68
C TYR A 94 -16.09 6.28 16.01
N ASN A 95 -16.72 5.40 15.19
CA ASN A 95 -17.94 5.71 14.42
C ASN A 95 -17.82 6.95 13.54
N ILE A 96 -16.66 7.23 13.00
CA ILE A 96 -16.42 8.34 12.08
C ILE A 96 -16.73 7.86 10.64
N PRO A 97 -17.69 8.50 9.95
CA PRO A 97 -18.02 8.12 8.58
C PRO A 97 -16.87 8.45 7.63
N PHE A 98 -16.58 7.54 6.72
CA PHE A 98 -15.53 7.71 5.71
C PHE A 98 -15.95 7.08 4.37
N LYS A 99 -15.29 7.52 3.30
CA LYS A 99 -15.38 6.93 1.96
C LYS A 99 -13.99 6.71 1.40
N THR A 100 -13.75 5.54 0.86
CA THR A 100 -12.51 5.25 0.11
C THR A 100 -12.73 5.41 -1.38
N LYS A 101 -11.74 5.94 -2.10
CA LYS A 101 -11.77 6.03 -3.56
C LYS A 101 -11.56 4.66 -4.21
N ASP A 102 -10.60 3.90 -3.66
CA ASP A 102 -10.22 2.58 -4.15
C ASP A 102 -10.66 1.50 -3.16
N ASN A 103 -10.84 0.29 -3.65
CA ASN A 103 -11.07 -0.86 -2.78
C ASN A 103 -9.81 -1.12 -1.94
N ILE A 104 -10.02 -1.32 -0.64
CA ILE A 104 -8.94 -1.69 0.26
C ILE A 104 -8.57 -3.13 -0.05
N PRO A 105 -7.33 -3.42 -0.48
CA PRO A 105 -6.94 -4.77 -0.81
C PRO A 105 -7.11 -5.70 0.39
N ASN A 106 -7.76 -6.84 0.19
CA ASN A 106 -7.79 -7.88 1.19
C ASN A 106 -6.37 -8.44 1.35
N ILE A 107 -5.80 -8.36 2.57
CA ILE A 107 -4.43 -8.87 2.82
C ILE A 107 -4.31 -10.36 2.58
N TYR A 108 -5.39 -11.12 2.77
CA TYR A 108 -5.40 -12.56 2.51
C TYR A 108 -5.37 -12.91 1.03
N GLU A 109 -5.67 -11.96 0.15
CA GLU A 109 -5.53 -12.09 -1.30
C GLU A 109 -4.15 -11.64 -1.81
N HIS A 110 -3.35 -11.04 -0.95
CA HIS A 110 -1.98 -10.66 -1.30
C HIS A 110 -1.16 -11.91 -1.62
N TRP A 111 -0.28 -11.81 -2.63
CA TRP A 111 0.49 -12.96 -3.11
C TRP A 111 1.30 -13.67 -2.00
N ILE A 112 1.84 -12.92 -1.02
CA ILE A 112 2.55 -13.49 0.14
C ILE A 112 1.61 -14.36 0.97
N ALA A 113 0.41 -13.87 1.28
CA ALA A 113 -0.56 -14.64 2.07
C ALA A 113 -1.00 -15.90 1.32
N ARG A 114 -1.25 -15.78 0.01
CA ARG A 114 -1.56 -16.93 -0.85
C ARG A 114 -0.45 -17.97 -0.82
N ASP A 115 0.81 -17.54 -0.92
CA ASP A 115 1.96 -18.46 -0.86
C ASP A 115 2.03 -19.15 0.52
N LEU A 116 1.85 -18.42 1.62
CA LEU A 116 1.82 -18.99 2.96
C LEU A 116 0.72 -20.04 3.13
N PHE A 117 -0.49 -19.74 2.68
CA PHE A 117 -1.59 -20.70 2.70
C PHE A 117 -1.32 -21.92 1.81
N THR A 118 -0.63 -21.73 0.69
CA THR A 118 -0.25 -22.83 -0.19
C THR A 118 0.80 -23.72 0.49
N TYR A 119 1.79 -23.15 1.14
CA TYR A 119 2.74 -23.91 1.96
C TYR A 119 2.02 -24.71 3.05
N GLN A 120 1.05 -24.11 3.73
CA GLN A 120 0.26 -24.78 4.76
C GLN A 120 -0.55 -25.96 4.16
N ARG A 121 -1.17 -25.79 2.99
CA ARG A 121 -1.89 -26.89 2.31
C ARG A 121 -0.97 -28.03 1.92
N ILE A 122 0.19 -27.76 1.37
CA ILE A 122 1.18 -28.78 1.02
C ILE A 122 1.71 -29.48 2.27
N ALA A 123 2.01 -28.76 3.33
CA ALA A 123 2.40 -29.34 4.62
C ALA A 123 1.27 -30.20 5.23
N GLY A 124 0.03 -29.83 5.02
CA GLY A 124 -1.17 -30.61 5.41
C GLY A 124 -1.46 -31.81 4.50
N GLY A 125 -0.59 -32.09 3.51
CA GLY A 125 -0.71 -33.28 2.65
C GLY A 125 -1.28 -33.03 1.26
N SER A 126 -1.56 -31.77 0.87
CA SER A 126 -1.94 -31.48 -0.51
C SER A 126 -0.86 -31.94 -1.49
N ARG A 127 -1.31 -32.57 -2.57
CA ARG A 127 -0.46 -32.97 -3.71
C ARG A 127 -0.97 -32.40 -5.03
N ASP A 128 -1.80 -31.37 -4.94
CA ASP A 128 -2.32 -30.69 -6.13
C ASP A 128 -1.20 -29.94 -6.85
N ARG A 129 -1.06 -30.22 -8.16
CA ARG A 129 -0.10 -29.56 -9.05
C ARG A 129 -0.17 -28.03 -8.97
N ALA A 130 -1.36 -27.46 -8.84
CA ALA A 130 -1.54 -26.02 -8.78
C ALA A 130 -0.83 -25.40 -7.54
N ASP A 131 -0.91 -26.09 -6.40
CA ASP A 131 -0.22 -25.67 -5.18
C ASP A 131 1.30 -25.66 -5.36
N PHE A 132 1.85 -26.72 -5.96
CA PHE A 132 3.29 -26.79 -6.22
C PHE A 132 3.74 -25.74 -7.24
N LEU A 133 3.01 -25.53 -8.33
CA LEU A 133 3.32 -24.50 -9.32
C LEU A 133 3.35 -23.10 -8.73
N GLN A 134 2.50 -22.84 -7.72
CA GLN A 134 2.44 -21.54 -7.06
C GLN A 134 3.72 -21.24 -6.26
N ILE A 135 4.26 -22.24 -5.53
CA ILE A 135 5.36 -22.00 -4.58
C ILE A 135 6.71 -22.59 -5.00
N MET A 136 6.78 -23.41 -6.05
CA MET A 136 8.00 -24.14 -6.44
C MET A 136 9.25 -23.25 -6.58
N ASN A 137 9.05 -21.99 -7.00
CA ASN A 137 10.12 -20.99 -7.12
C ASN A 137 9.97 -19.81 -6.14
N ARG A 138 9.35 -20.04 -4.99
CA ARG A 138 9.19 -19.07 -3.90
C ARG A 138 9.53 -19.73 -2.55
N PRO A 139 10.76 -19.58 -2.02
CA PRO A 139 11.89 -18.81 -2.55
C PRO A 139 12.43 -19.37 -3.87
N LYS A 140 13.32 -18.61 -4.52
CA LYS A 140 13.85 -18.93 -5.86
C LYS A 140 14.68 -20.21 -5.83
N ARG A 141 14.21 -21.25 -6.58
CA ARG A 141 14.83 -22.57 -6.66
C ARG A 141 15.23 -22.97 -8.08
N TYR A 142 14.84 -22.19 -9.09
CA TYR A 142 15.13 -22.46 -10.51
C TYR A 142 14.52 -23.78 -11.04
N LEU A 143 13.38 -24.19 -10.52
CA LEU A 143 12.68 -25.38 -10.96
C LEU A 143 11.87 -25.09 -12.24
N SER A 144 11.94 -26.00 -13.21
CA SER A 144 11.10 -25.90 -14.41
C SER A 144 9.67 -26.34 -14.11
N ARG A 145 8.70 -25.66 -14.69
CA ARG A 145 7.28 -26.06 -14.61
C ARG A 145 7.01 -27.41 -15.28
N ASP A 146 7.83 -27.77 -16.27
CA ASP A 146 7.72 -29.04 -17.00
C ASP A 146 8.10 -30.25 -16.15
N SER A 147 8.74 -30.04 -14.98
CA SER A 147 9.01 -31.12 -14.02
C SER A 147 7.74 -31.61 -13.30
N LEU A 148 6.65 -30.88 -13.40
CA LEU A 148 5.35 -31.21 -12.83
C LEU A 148 4.37 -31.53 -13.98
N CYS A 149 4.33 -32.79 -14.42
CA CYS A 149 3.52 -33.20 -15.58
C CYS A 149 2.09 -33.54 -15.18
N ASP A 150 1.90 -34.21 -14.04
CA ASP A 150 0.62 -34.76 -13.61
C ASP A 150 -0.18 -33.81 -12.74
N ALA A 151 -1.51 -33.98 -12.70
CA ALA A 151 -2.40 -33.18 -11.87
C ALA A 151 -2.14 -33.38 -10.36
N THR A 152 -1.65 -34.57 -9.98
CA THR A 152 -1.27 -34.93 -8.62
C THR A 152 0.23 -35.17 -8.56
N VAL A 153 0.93 -34.50 -7.67
CA VAL A 153 2.39 -34.57 -7.55
C VAL A 153 2.79 -35.74 -6.68
N ALA A 154 3.46 -36.74 -7.25
CA ALA A 154 4.15 -37.79 -6.53
C ALA A 154 5.48 -37.20 -6.00
N PHE A 155 5.46 -36.64 -4.78
CA PHE A 155 6.55 -35.83 -4.25
C PHE A 155 7.89 -36.60 -4.20
N ASP A 156 7.85 -37.86 -3.80
CA ASP A 156 9.06 -38.72 -3.70
C ASP A 156 9.67 -39.04 -5.07
N GLU A 157 8.84 -39.09 -6.11
CA GLU A 157 9.31 -39.29 -7.50
C GLU A 157 9.81 -37.96 -8.10
N TRP A 158 9.12 -36.86 -7.77
CA TRP A 158 9.52 -35.54 -8.23
C TRP A 158 10.89 -35.11 -7.71
N ILE A 159 11.20 -35.42 -6.43
CA ILE A 159 12.51 -35.13 -5.85
C ILE A 159 13.62 -35.88 -6.61
N LYS A 160 13.41 -37.14 -7.00
CA LYS A 160 14.39 -37.94 -7.72
C LYS A 160 14.82 -37.32 -9.06
N LEU A 161 14.00 -36.51 -9.69
CA LEU A 161 14.36 -35.76 -10.90
C LEU A 161 15.53 -34.78 -10.67
N PHE A 162 15.85 -34.49 -9.42
CA PHE A 162 16.89 -33.55 -9.03
C PHE A 162 18.09 -34.21 -8.33
N ASP A 163 18.17 -35.53 -8.33
CA ASP A 163 19.28 -36.28 -7.70
C ASP A 163 20.65 -35.89 -8.26
N GLU A 164 20.72 -35.51 -9.53
CA GLU A 164 21.95 -34.97 -10.14
C GLU A 164 22.28 -33.52 -9.72
N LYS A 165 21.35 -32.86 -9.00
CA LYS A 165 21.48 -31.48 -8.54
C LYS A 165 21.13 -31.39 -7.06
N PRO A 166 21.95 -31.94 -6.16
CA PRO A 166 21.63 -32.06 -4.73
C PRO A 166 21.31 -30.71 -4.07
N TRP A 167 21.91 -29.62 -4.58
CA TRP A 167 21.61 -28.25 -4.10
C TRP A 167 20.16 -27.79 -4.36
N ILE A 168 19.42 -28.46 -5.26
CA ILE A 168 17.99 -28.24 -5.49
C ILE A 168 17.16 -29.06 -4.50
N ALA A 169 17.54 -30.34 -4.29
CA ALA A 169 16.81 -31.24 -3.41
C ALA A 169 16.85 -30.83 -1.93
N GLU A 170 17.91 -30.16 -1.51
CA GLU A 170 18.10 -29.66 -0.13
C GLU A 170 17.34 -28.36 0.19
N ARG A 171 16.71 -27.73 -0.80
CA ARG A 171 15.99 -26.44 -0.69
C ARG A 171 14.49 -26.61 -0.79
#